data_fdc93646a504fa392b1daaf85844cd23
#
_entry.id   fdc93646a504fa392b1daaf85844cd23
#
_cell.length_a   1.000
_cell.length_b   1.000
_cell.length_c   1.000
_cell.angle_alpha   90.00
_cell.angle_beta   90.00
_cell.angle_gamma   90.00
#
_symmetry.space_group_name_H-M   'P 1'
#
loop_
_entity.id
_entity.type
_entity.pdbx_description
1 polymer ?
#
loop_
_entity_poly.entity_id
_entity_poly.type
_entity_poly.pdbx_seq_one_letter_code
_entity_poly.pdbx_strand_id
1 'polypeptide(L)'
;TYNCLYPISQAMIDEIGIDGFKAATPENIWYNGAYTCTEYIQQNTKTLTKNPLYWDTEAKLFDSVTVKMVESVDTAYQLYTTGELDHVDLSESNLTTIYNNESDPLHDQLVEKRPTKFSYQFHFNYDKHNDDQSEDTNWNTAIANEAFRKCWYYGLDLGSYYKRTNAINPYKCYNNAYTMQGLVYLSDGTEYTSLVQEKLGLPAYDGETMTRLDSEKFEEYKAQAMEELTAAGVTFPVHARYFIAGGNQTALDSANVLKQACSDSFGDDFIVLDIDSYVSSLAKEVYYLKRQSFAIAAWGADYGDPQNYLGQETDDSDNAYYMVQLG
;
A
#
# COMPACT_ATOMS: atom_id res chain seq x y z
N THR A 1 12.43 0.95 -15.32
CA THR A 1 12.40 -0.26 -16.17
C THR A 1 11.90 -1.42 -15.33
N TYR A 2 11.00 -2.21 -15.88
CA TYR A 2 10.41 -3.37 -15.20
C TYR A 2 11.42 -4.52 -15.15
N ASN A 3 11.52 -5.21 -14.01
CA ASN A 3 12.56 -6.24 -13.83
C ASN A 3 12.49 -7.37 -14.86
N CYS A 4 11.29 -7.73 -15.32
CA CYS A 4 11.10 -8.75 -16.34
C CYS A 4 11.60 -8.35 -17.74
N LEU A 5 11.93 -7.06 -17.95
CA LEU A 5 12.49 -6.54 -19.20
C LEU A 5 14.01 -6.39 -19.15
N TYR A 6 14.67 -6.79 -18.08
CA TYR A 6 16.12 -6.75 -18.05
C TYR A 6 16.71 -7.78 -19.03
N PRO A 7 17.73 -7.39 -19.81
CA PRO A 7 18.35 -8.30 -20.76
C PRO A 7 19.08 -9.45 -20.02
N ILE A 8 18.92 -10.64 -20.53
CA ILE A 8 19.61 -11.84 -20.08
C ILE A 8 20.62 -12.24 -21.15
N SER A 9 21.83 -12.64 -20.74
CA SER A 9 22.84 -13.10 -21.66
C SER A 9 22.45 -14.44 -22.29
N GLN A 10 22.36 -14.51 -23.63
CA GLN A 10 22.14 -15.77 -24.34
C GLN A 10 23.28 -16.76 -24.05
N ALA A 11 24.53 -16.27 -23.99
CA ALA A 11 25.68 -17.12 -23.70
C ALA A 11 25.59 -17.77 -22.30
N MET A 12 25.06 -17.04 -21.33
CA MET A 12 24.78 -17.63 -20.00
C MET A 12 23.72 -18.74 -20.09
N ILE A 13 22.63 -18.50 -20.82
CA ILE A 13 21.58 -19.51 -21.00
C ILE A 13 22.10 -20.74 -21.76
N ASP A 14 22.96 -20.54 -22.74
CA ASP A 14 23.61 -21.63 -23.50
C ASP A 14 24.54 -22.48 -22.60
N GLU A 15 25.17 -21.85 -21.60
CA GLU A 15 26.09 -22.52 -20.68
C GLU A 15 25.35 -23.28 -19.57
N ILE A 16 24.38 -22.64 -18.88
CA ILE A 16 23.75 -23.22 -17.69
C ILE A 16 22.31 -23.69 -17.91
N GLY A 17 21.71 -23.37 -19.05
CA GLY A 17 20.32 -23.67 -19.38
C GLY A 17 19.31 -22.80 -18.60
N ILE A 18 18.05 -22.88 -19.01
CA ILE A 18 16.95 -22.14 -18.35
C ILE A 18 16.78 -22.59 -16.88
N ASP A 19 16.88 -23.87 -16.60
CA ASP A 19 16.73 -24.39 -15.24
C ASP A 19 17.91 -24.02 -14.35
N GLY A 20 19.13 -23.99 -14.91
CA GLY A 20 20.31 -23.46 -14.23
C GLY A 20 20.16 -21.96 -13.92
N PHE A 21 19.61 -21.19 -14.83
CA PHE A 21 19.32 -19.77 -14.60
C PHE A 21 18.28 -19.55 -13.47
N LYS A 22 17.21 -20.36 -13.43
CA LYS A 22 16.21 -20.30 -12.37
C LYS A 22 16.77 -20.67 -10.99
N ALA A 23 17.78 -21.53 -10.96
CA ALA A 23 18.45 -21.98 -9.75
C ALA A 23 19.75 -21.21 -9.46
N ALA A 24 20.02 -20.12 -10.21
CA ALA A 24 21.26 -19.35 -10.08
C ALA A 24 21.38 -18.72 -8.68
N THR A 25 22.59 -18.73 -8.16
CA THR A 25 22.99 -18.10 -6.91
C THR A 25 23.88 -16.87 -7.20
N PRO A 26 24.15 -16.00 -6.22
CA PRO A 26 25.07 -14.90 -6.40
C PRO A 26 26.45 -15.28 -6.95
N GLU A 27 26.89 -16.50 -6.70
CA GLU A 27 28.22 -16.97 -7.13
C GLU A 27 28.26 -17.44 -8.59
N ASN A 28 27.15 -17.85 -9.17
CA ASN A 28 27.11 -18.43 -10.52
C ASN A 28 26.26 -17.66 -11.53
N ILE A 29 25.57 -16.59 -11.12
CA ILE A 29 24.86 -15.70 -12.03
C ILE A 29 25.83 -14.70 -12.68
N TRP A 30 25.60 -14.35 -13.95
CA TRP A 30 26.37 -13.32 -14.63
C TRP A 30 25.79 -11.93 -14.35
N TYR A 31 26.67 -10.98 -14.10
CA TYR A 31 26.29 -9.60 -13.74
C TYR A 31 26.57 -8.65 -14.90
N ASN A 32 25.60 -7.81 -15.24
CA ASN A 32 25.75 -6.68 -16.16
C ASN A 32 25.45 -5.33 -15.52
N GLY A 33 25.08 -5.31 -14.24
CA GLY A 33 24.77 -4.11 -13.47
C GLY A 33 26.00 -3.47 -12.84
N ALA A 34 25.77 -2.33 -12.17
CA ALA A 34 26.80 -1.54 -11.51
C ALA A 34 27.51 -2.26 -10.36
N TYR A 35 26.86 -3.28 -9.79
CA TYR A 35 27.36 -4.06 -8.65
C TYR A 35 27.26 -5.55 -8.92
N THR A 36 28.12 -6.31 -8.26
CA THR A 36 28.04 -7.76 -8.10
C THR A 36 27.73 -8.09 -6.66
N CYS A 37 26.95 -9.15 -6.39
CA CYS A 37 26.70 -9.64 -5.05
C CYS A 37 27.86 -10.55 -4.62
N THR A 38 28.71 -10.07 -3.73
CA THR A 38 29.92 -10.79 -3.28
C THR A 38 29.73 -11.57 -1.99
N GLU A 39 28.65 -11.27 -1.25
CA GLU A 39 28.25 -12.00 -0.07
C GLU A 39 26.73 -12.03 0.02
N TYR A 40 26.17 -13.19 0.32
CA TYR A 40 24.75 -13.37 0.56
C TYR A 40 24.52 -14.35 1.72
N ILE A 41 24.09 -13.82 2.85
CA ILE A 41 23.65 -14.61 4.00
C ILE A 41 22.15 -14.40 4.13
N GLN A 42 21.38 -15.43 3.88
CA GLN A 42 19.92 -15.37 3.89
C GLN A 42 19.39 -14.83 5.23
N GLN A 43 18.46 -13.89 5.18
CA GLN A 43 17.88 -13.20 6.36
C GLN A 43 18.91 -12.50 7.27
N ASN A 44 20.08 -12.21 6.78
CA ASN A 44 21.13 -11.53 7.55
C ASN A 44 21.78 -10.39 6.75
N THR A 45 22.59 -10.71 5.73
CA THR A 45 23.42 -9.72 5.07
C THR A 45 23.51 -9.95 3.56
N LYS A 46 23.52 -8.86 2.80
CA LYS A 46 23.91 -8.83 1.39
C LYS A 46 25.00 -7.79 1.21
N THR A 47 26.14 -8.18 0.63
CA THR A 47 27.20 -7.27 0.27
C THR A 47 27.30 -7.17 -1.25
N LEU A 48 27.15 -5.96 -1.76
CA LEU A 48 27.25 -5.62 -3.18
C LEU A 48 28.57 -4.87 -3.38
N THR A 49 29.43 -5.35 -4.26
CA THR A 49 30.72 -4.71 -4.58
C THR A 49 30.67 -4.13 -5.98
N LYS A 50 31.29 -2.98 -6.19
CA LYS A 50 31.37 -2.31 -7.49
C LYS A 50 31.84 -3.28 -8.56
N ASN A 51 31.08 -3.35 -9.66
CA ASN A 51 31.41 -4.19 -10.80
C ASN A 51 32.48 -3.50 -11.69
N PRO A 52 33.70 -4.03 -11.79
CA PRO A 52 34.74 -3.42 -12.61
C PRO A 52 34.46 -3.47 -14.10
N LEU A 53 33.50 -4.31 -14.53
CA LEU A 53 33.10 -4.46 -15.93
C LEU A 53 31.83 -3.68 -16.27
N TYR A 54 31.37 -2.83 -15.35
CA TYR A 54 30.20 -2.01 -15.64
C TYR A 54 30.44 -1.04 -16.77
N TRP A 55 29.51 -0.95 -17.70
CA TRP A 55 29.68 -0.19 -18.96
C TRP A 55 29.82 1.32 -18.75
N ASP A 56 29.21 1.87 -17.72
CA ASP A 56 29.29 3.30 -17.39
C ASP A 56 30.45 3.56 -16.41
N THR A 57 31.59 3.86 -16.98
CA THR A 57 32.84 4.13 -16.23
C THR A 57 32.83 5.45 -15.48
N GLU A 58 31.92 6.38 -15.85
CA GLU A 58 31.77 7.69 -15.20
C GLU A 58 30.75 7.68 -14.06
N ALA A 59 30.04 6.57 -13.86
CA ALA A 59 29.07 6.44 -12.78
C ALA A 59 29.74 6.61 -11.42
N LYS A 60 29.20 7.54 -10.61
CA LYS A 60 29.64 7.73 -9.22
C LYS A 60 29.02 6.66 -8.35
N LEU A 61 29.76 5.59 -8.10
CA LEU A 61 29.35 4.44 -7.32
C LEU A 61 30.12 4.35 -6.01
N PHE A 62 29.49 3.86 -4.95
CA PHE A 62 30.19 3.37 -3.77
C PHE A 62 31.03 2.14 -4.12
N ASP A 63 32.15 1.94 -3.43
CA ASP A 63 32.98 0.73 -3.64
C ASP A 63 32.25 -0.53 -3.20
N SER A 64 31.50 -0.42 -2.10
CA SER A 64 30.60 -1.48 -1.62
C SER A 64 29.35 -0.92 -0.97
N VAL A 65 28.28 -1.71 -1.00
CA VAL A 65 27.01 -1.45 -0.31
C VAL A 65 26.63 -2.72 0.49
N THR A 66 26.53 -2.60 1.79
CA THR A 66 26.09 -3.70 2.65
C THR A 66 24.66 -3.46 3.14
N VAL A 67 23.77 -4.39 2.86
CA VAL A 67 22.38 -4.39 3.33
C VAL A 67 22.27 -5.37 4.50
N LYS A 68 21.99 -4.86 5.69
CA LYS A 68 21.73 -5.68 6.89
C LYS A 68 20.23 -5.89 7.06
N MET A 69 19.81 -7.13 7.32
CA MET A 69 18.44 -7.45 7.71
C MET A 69 18.31 -7.29 9.22
N VAL A 70 17.55 -6.29 9.64
CA VAL A 70 17.33 -5.99 11.08
C VAL A 70 15.82 -6.11 11.35
N GLU A 71 15.43 -6.94 12.31
CA GLU A 71 14.02 -7.24 12.58
C GLU A 71 13.23 -6.06 13.14
N SER A 72 13.91 -5.16 13.88
CA SER A 72 13.29 -4.02 14.53
C SER A 72 13.86 -2.70 13.99
N VAL A 73 12.95 -1.79 13.61
CA VAL A 73 13.30 -0.41 13.19
C VAL A 73 14.06 0.33 14.30
N ASP A 74 13.70 0.11 15.58
CA ASP A 74 14.38 0.74 16.70
C ASP A 74 15.79 0.16 16.91
N THR A 75 15.99 -1.14 16.66
CA THR A 75 17.34 -1.72 16.64
C THR A 75 18.17 -1.16 15.49
N ALA A 76 17.59 -1.00 14.30
CA ALA A 76 18.28 -0.36 13.19
C ALA A 76 18.66 1.10 13.50
N TYR A 77 17.79 1.83 14.19
CA TYR A 77 18.10 3.19 14.65
C TYR A 77 19.29 3.22 15.63
N GLN A 78 19.37 2.26 16.57
CA GLN A 78 20.54 2.14 17.46
C GLN A 78 21.83 1.87 16.67
N LEU A 79 21.81 1.00 15.68
CA LEU A 79 22.96 0.73 14.81
C LEU A 79 23.39 1.98 14.01
N TYR A 80 22.43 2.80 13.58
CA TYR A 80 22.74 4.10 12.96
C TYR A 80 23.42 5.05 13.93
N THR A 81 22.91 5.19 15.16
CA THR A 81 23.50 6.11 16.15
C THR A 81 24.90 5.67 16.61
N THR A 82 25.25 4.38 16.50
CA THR A 82 26.58 3.84 16.77
C THR A 82 27.52 3.86 15.55
N GLY A 83 27.03 4.31 14.40
CA GLY A 83 27.81 4.39 13.15
C GLY A 83 27.99 3.06 12.42
N GLU A 84 27.16 2.06 12.73
CA GLU A 84 27.16 0.77 12.02
C GLU A 84 26.27 0.76 10.79
N LEU A 85 25.38 1.74 10.64
CA LEU A 85 24.55 1.98 9.46
C LEU A 85 24.68 3.43 9.02
N ASP A 86 24.69 3.67 7.72
CA ASP A 86 24.71 4.99 7.08
C ASP A 86 23.30 5.52 6.79
N HIS A 87 22.30 4.65 6.80
CA HIS A 87 20.91 4.96 6.50
C HIS A 87 19.97 4.03 7.28
N VAL A 88 18.87 4.60 7.80
CA VAL A 88 17.84 3.86 8.52
C VAL A 88 16.47 4.51 8.30
N ASP A 89 15.43 3.70 8.30
CA ASP A 89 14.06 4.18 8.45
C ASP A 89 13.75 4.39 9.94
N LEU A 90 13.00 5.45 10.25
CA LEU A 90 12.65 5.77 11.63
C LEU A 90 11.26 5.24 11.98
N SER A 91 11.11 4.75 13.21
CA SER A 91 9.78 4.54 13.80
C SER A 91 9.07 5.87 14.02
N GLU A 92 7.73 5.84 14.12
CA GLU A 92 6.93 7.02 14.45
C GLU A 92 7.46 7.75 15.70
N SER A 93 7.81 7.01 16.74
CA SER A 93 8.32 7.56 17.99
C SER A 93 9.67 8.28 17.81
N ASN A 94 10.64 7.62 17.17
CA ASN A 94 11.95 8.19 16.93
C ASN A 94 11.88 9.41 16.01
N LEU A 95 11.11 9.31 14.93
CA LEU A 95 10.89 10.41 14.00
C LEU A 95 10.29 11.64 14.71
N THR A 96 9.21 11.44 15.46
CA THR A 96 8.53 12.54 16.16
C THR A 96 9.43 13.19 17.21
N THR A 97 10.23 12.39 17.92
CA THR A 97 11.18 12.89 18.92
C THR A 97 12.24 13.77 18.28
N ILE A 98 12.87 13.31 17.19
CA ILE A 98 13.92 14.07 16.49
C ILE A 98 13.33 15.33 15.83
N TYR A 99 12.19 15.17 15.13
CA TYR A 99 11.56 16.27 14.38
C TYR A 99 11.13 17.43 15.29
N ASN A 100 10.61 17.14 16.48
CA ASN A 100 10.15 18.17 17.41
C ASN A 100 11.27 18.78 18.26
N ASN A 101 12.50 18.34 18.12
CA ASN A 101 13.65 18.83 18.84
C ASN A 101 14.73 19.39 17.88
N GLU A 102 14.61 20.68 17.53
CA GLU A 102 15.56 21.36 16.65
C GLU A 102 17.02 21.31 17.16
N SER A 103 17.24 21.01 18.45
CA SER A 103 18.56 20.84 19.03
C SER A 103 19.09 19.41 18.96
N ASP A 104 18.31 18.46 18.43
CA ASP A 104 18.75 17.08 18.24
C ASP A 104 19.82 17.02 17.15
N PRO A 105 20.98 16.35 17.40
CA PRO A 105 22.05 16.26 16.42
C PRO A 105 21.64 15.61 15.08
N LEU A 106 20.54 14.86 15.07
CA LEU A 106 20.03 14.16 13.90
C LEU A 106 18.89 14.92 13.18
N HIS A 107 18.42 16.06 13.76
CA HIS A 107 17.30 16.82 13.19
C HIS A 107 17.57 17.22 11.73
N ASP A 108 18.72 17.78 11.44
CA ASP A 108 19.11 18.22 10.09
C ASP A 108 19.48 17.07 9.14
N GLN A 109 19.49 15.83 9.65
CA GLN A 109 19.73 14.62 8.85
C GLN A 109 18.45 13.95 8.42
N LEU A 110 17.29 14.43 8.88
CA LEU A 110 15.98 13.90 8.45
C LEU A 110 15.77 14.16 6.96
N VAL A 111 15.45 13.11 6.24
CA VAL A 111 15.16 13.16 4.80
C VAL A 111 13.80 12.55 4.53
N GLU A 112 12.90 13.32 3.90
CA GLU A 112 11.63 12.80 3.46
C GLU A 112 11.84 11.86 2.25
N LYS A 113 11.28 10.66 2.34
CA LYS A 113 11.30 9.70 1.23
C LYS A 113 10.49 10.22 0.04
N ARG A 114 10.90 9.82 -1.16
CA ARG A 114 10.10 10.07 -2.36
C ARG A 114 8.78 9.29 -2.27
N PRO A 115 7.67 9.85 -2.78
CA PRO A 115 6.42 9.12 -2.94
C PRO A 115 6.66 7.82 -3.72
N THR A 116 5.96 6.77 -3.32
CA THR A 116 5.99 5.50 -4.06
C THR A 116 5.08 5.60 -5.28
N LYS A 117 5.25 4.69 -6.24
CA LYS A 117 4.35 4.58 -7.39
C LYS A 117 3.01 3.88 -7.07
N PHE A 118 2.84 3.41 -5.85
CA PHE A 118 1.68 2.63 -5.46
C PHE A 118 0.53 3.52 -5.01
N SER A 119 -0.63 3.33 -5.63
CA SER A 119 -1.90 3.89 -5.19
C SER A 119 -2.68 2.81 -4.45
N TYR A 120 -3.03 3.08 -3.18
CA TYR A 120 -3.76 2.16 -2.31
C TYR A 120 -5.24 2.52 -2.29
N GLN A 121 -6.11 1.52 -2.41
CA GLN A 121 -7.56 1.69 -2.40
C GLN A 121 -8.22 0.69 -1.46
N PHE A 122 -9.45 1.03 -1.04
CA PHE A 122 -10.38 0.09 -0.45
C PHE A 122 -11.17 -0.59 -1.58
N HIS A 123 -10.98 -1.88 -1.75
CA HIS A 123 -11.74 -2.70 -2.68
C HIS A 123 -12.82 -3.44 -1.92
N PHE A 124 -14.07 -3.01 -2.09
CA PHE A 124 -15.21 -3.63 -1.43
C PHE A 124 -15.63 -4.92 -2.15
N ASN A 125 -15.90 -5.95 -1.37
CA ASN A 125 -16.43 -7.21 -1.87
C ASN A 125 -17.96 -7.16 -1.90
N TYR A 126 -18.54 -7.26 -3.08
CA TYR A 126 -20.00 -7.24 -3.31
C TYR A 126 -20.64 -8.61 -3.25
N ASP A 127 -19.84 -9.67 -3.14
CA ASP A 127 -20.26 -11.07 -3.07
C ASP A 127 -19.55 -11.78 -1.92
N LYS A 128 -19.69 -11.20 -0.71
CA LYS A 128 -19.08 -11.75 0.51
C LYS A 128 -19.78 -13.02 0.96
N HIS A 129 -18.97 -13.99 1.37
CA HIS A 129 -19.43 -15.26 1.95
C HIS A 129 -19.00 -15.38 3.42
N ASN A 130 -19.83 -16.09 4.18
CA ASN A 130 -19.54 -16.52 5.55
C ASN A 130 -18.52 -17.67 5.55
N ASP A 131 -18.06 -18.07 6.74
CA ASP A 131 -17.08 -19.15 6.89
C ASP A 131 -17.61 -20.52 6.42
N ASP A 132 -18.92 -20.72 6.46
CA ASP A 132 -19.60 -21.91 5.93
C ASP A 132 -19.90 -21.83 4.42
N GLN A 133 -19.40 -20.79 3.76
CA GLN A 133 -19.61 -20.49 2.34
C GLN A 133 -21.06 -20.12 1.98
N SER A 134 -21.92 -19.86 2.92
CA SER A 134 -23.20 -19.20 2.65
C SER A 134 -22.97 -17.71 2.34
N GLU A 135 -23.86 -17.13 1.53
CA GLU A 135 -23.83 -15.69 1.22
C GLU A 135 -24.04 -14.85 2.48
N ASP A 136 -23.23 -13.80 2.68
CA ASP A 136 -23.47 -12.77 3.69
C ASP A 136 -24.43 -11.70 3.15
N THR A 137 -25.71 -12.01 3.18
CA THR A 137 -26.76 -11.13 2.66
C THR A 137 -26.80 -9.77 3.34
N ASN A 138 -26.44 -9.69 4.64
CA ASN A 138 -26.43 -8.42 5.38
C ASN A 138 -25.38 -7.44 4.82
N TRP A 139 -24.14 -7.91 4.67
CA TRP A 139 -23.08 -7.12 4.07
C TRP A 139 -23.33 -6.81 2.59
N ASN A 140 -23.69 -7.83 1.80
CA ASN A 140 -23.88 -7.69 0.36
C ASN A 140 -25.00 -6.70 0.02
N THR A 141 -26.10 -6.72 0.79
CA THR A 141 -27.16 -5.72 0.64
C THR A 141 -26.69 -4.34 1.04
N ALA A 142 -25.95 -4.22 2.16
CA ALA A 142 -25.45 -2.93 2.65
C ALA A 142 -24.46 -2.30 1.65
N ILE A 143 -23.49 -3.06 1.16
CA ILE A 143 -22.47 -2.50 0.25
C ILE A 143 -23.02 -2.19 -1.14
N ALA A 144 -24.08 -2.84 -1.59
CA ALA A 144 -24.77 -2.51 -2.83
C ALA A 144 -25.50 -1.16 -2.76
N ASN A 145 -25.81 -0.67 -1.55
CA ASN A 145 -26.46 0.62 -1.34
C ASN A 145 -25.50 1.79 -1.55
N GLU A 146 -25.87 2.74 -2.42
CA GLU A 146 -25.02 3.89 -2.75
C GLU A 146 -24.82 4.85 -1.56
N ALA A 147 -25.88 5.11 -0.77
CA ALA A 147 -25.76 5.99 0.40
C ALA A 147 -24.83 5.38 1.45
N PHE A 148 -24.85 4.05 1.64
CA PHE A 148 -23.92 3.35 2.52
C PHE A 148 -22.45 3.50 2.06
N ARG A 149 -22.17 3.35 0.76
CA ARG A 149 -20.82 3.60 0.22
C ARG A 149 -20.38 5.06 0.36
N LYS A 150 -21.30 6.02 0.19
CA LYS A 150 -21.03 7.43 0.41
C LYS A 150 -20.68 7.75 1.87
N CYS A 151 -21.20 6.99 2.84
CA CYS A 151 -20.77 7.12 4.22
C CYS A 151 -19.28 6.76 4.41
N TRP A 152 -18.77 5.73 3.74
CA TRP A 152 -17.35 5.41 3.75
C TRP A 152 -16.51 6.54 3.15
N TYR A 153 -16.99 7.14 2.05
CA TYR A 153 -16.27 8.21 1.37
C TYR A 153 -16.23 9.51 2.18
N TYR A 154 -17.39 9.98 2.66
CA TYR A 154 -17.48 11.27 3.33
C TYR A 154 -17.17 11.20 4.83
N GLY A 155 -17.33 10.05 5.46
CA GLY A 155 -17.23 9.92 6.91
C GLY A 155 -15.91 9.36 7.43
N LEU A 156 -15.26 8.42 6.73
CA LEU A 156 -14.09 7.72 7.28
C LEU A 156 -12.85 8.62 7.36
N ASP A 157 -12.46 9.02 8.56
CA ASP A 157 -11.20 9.73 8.80
C ASP A 157 -10.05 8.73 9.02
N LEU A 158 -9.10 8.72 8.09
CA LEU A 158 -7.91 7.87 8.11
C LEU A 158 -6.66 8.59 8.65
N GLY A 159 -6.79 9.79 9.22
CA GLY A 159 -5.65 10.56 9.71
C GLY A 159 -4.78 9.79 10.70
N SER A 160 -5.38 9.11 11.68
CA SER A 160 -4.67 8.25 12.64
C SER A 160 -4.00 7.05 11.98
N TYR A 161 -4.64 6.45 10.97
CA TYR A 161 -4.07 5.35 10.20
C TYR A 161 -2.87 5.80 9.34
N TYR A 162 -2.97 6.97 8.70
CA TYR A 162 -1.87 7.53 7.90
C TYR A 162 -0.66 7.94 8.73
N LYS A 163 -0.84 8.32 10.00
CA LYS A 163 0.29 8.58 10.93
C LYS A 163 1.22 7.38 11.08
N ARG A 164 0.72 6.17 10.88
CA ARG A 164 1.56 4.94 10.88
C ARG A 164 2.59 4.94 9.76
N THR A 165 2.31 5.63 8.66
CA THR A 165 3.20 5.71 7.48
C THR A 165 3.95 7.04 7.44
N ASN A 166 3.28 8.14 7.78
CA ASN A 166 3.88 9.47 7.85
C ASN A 166 3.39 10.18 9.12
N ALA A 167 4.20 10.11 10.16
CA ALA A 167 3.86 10.66 11.48
C ALA A 167 3.79 12.19 11.49
N ILE A 168 4.55 12.86 10.61
CA ILE A 168 4.65 14.31 10.57
C ILE A 168 3.56 14.94 9.70
N ASN A 169 3.38 14.38 8.50
CA ASN A 169 2.43 14.89 7.51
C ASN A 169 1.50 13.75 7.03
N PRO A 170 0.59 13.23 7.88
CA PRO A 170 -0.22 12.06 7.56
C PRO A 170 -1.06 12.23 6.30
N TYR A 171 -1.57 13.43 6.05
CA TYR A 171 -2.43 13.70 4.89
C TYR A 171 -1.69 13.74 3.56
N LYS A 172 -0.35 13.78 3.54
CA LYS A 172 0.45 13.48 2.33
C LYS A 172 0.26 12.04 1.83
N CYS A 173 -0.22 11.13 2.68
CA CYS A 173 -0.59 9.77 2.30
C CYS A 173 -1.97 9.69 1.64
N TYR A 174 -2.79 10.75 1.72
CA TYR A 174 -4.12 10.79 1.13
C TYR A 174 -4.06 10.98 -0.37
N ASN A 175 -4.89 10.27 -1.10
CA ASN A 175 -5.14 10.43 -2.52
C ASN A 175 -6.64 10.32 -2.78
N ASN A 176 -7.23 11.27 -3.51
CA ASN A 176 -8.64 11.28 -3.88
C ASN A 176 -8.88 10.96 -5.36
N ALA A 177 -7.85 10.54 -6.08
CA ALA A 177 -7.93 10.01 -7.43
C ALA A 177 -7.41 8.57 -7.43
N TYR A 178 -7.90 7.74 -8.34
CA TYR A 178 -7.49 6.35 -8.42
C TYR A 178 -6.02 6.18 -8.83
N THR A 179 -5.54 7.05 -9.71
CA THR A 179 -4.15 7.09 -10.17
C THR A 179 -3.25 7.85 -9.21
N MET A 180 -1.97 7.47 -9.16
CA MET A 180 -0.99 8.16 -8.32
C MET A 180 -0.67 9.56 -8.88
N GLN A 181 -0.57 10.54 -7.98
CA GLN A 181 -0.18 11.91 -8.33
C GLN A 181 1.28 11.99 -8.82
N GLY A 182 1.52 12.93 -9.73
CA GLY A 182 2.88 13.24 -10.21
C GLY A 182 3.48 12.17 -11.13
N LEU A 183 2.68 11.18 -11.57
CA LEU A 183 3.14 10.13 -12.47
C LEU A 183 2.89 10.46 -13.94
N VAL A 184 1.79 11.09 -14.26
CA VAL A 184 1.35 11.35 -15.64
C VAL A 184 1.07 12.84 -15.82
N TYR A 185 1.61 13.37 -16.91
CA TYR A 185 1.41 14.76 -17.32
C TYR A 185 0.94 14.80 -18.77
N LEU A 186 0.01 15.71 -19.07
CA LEU A 186 -0.40 16.04 -20.43
C LEU A 186 0.72 16.81 -21.16
N SER A 187 0.61 16.93 -22.46
CA SER A 187 1.61 17.60 -23.29
C SER A 187 1.81 19.09 -22.95
N ASP A 188 0.83 19.73 -22.31
CA ASP A 188 0.90 21.11 -21.83
C ASP A 188 1.46 21.25 -20.41
N GLY A 189 1.84 20.13 -19.78
CA GLY A 189 2.38 20.10 -18.43
C GLY A 189 1.32 19.96 -17.33
N THR A 190 0.03 19.86 -17.68
CA THR A 190 -1.05 19.65 -16.71
C THR A 190 -0.91 18.26 -16.08
N GLU A 191 -0.93 18.18 -14.77
CA GLU A 191 -0.89 16.92 -14.02
C GLU A 191 -2.24 16.21 -14.14
N TYR A 192 -2.22 14.89 -14.45
CA TYR A 192 -3.43 14.13 -14.80
C TYR A 192 -4.45 14.06 -13.66
N THR A 193 -4.02 13.85 -12.42
CA THR A 193 -4.98 13.72 -11.30
C THR A 193 -5.68 15.04 -11.00
N SER A 194 -5.02 16.18 -11.21
CA SER A 194 -5.64 17.50 -11.10
C SER A 194 -6.75 17.67 -12.13
N LEU A 195 -6.55 17.19 -13.36
CA LEU A 195 -7.59 17.20 -14.39
C LEU A 195 -8.77 16.29 -14.01
N VAL A 196 -8.50 15.10 -13.45
CA VAL A 196 -9.55 14.19 -12.97
C VAL A 196 -10.38 14.83 -11.87
N GLN A 197 -9.72 15.48 -10.89
CA GLN A 197 -10.38 16.21 -9.81
C GLN A 197 -11.31 17.30 -10.36
N GLU A 198 -10.80 18.13 -11.27
CA GLU A 198 -11.60 19.19 -11.94
C GLU A 198 -12.81 18.62 -12.67
N LYS A 199 -12.61 17.58 -13.48
CA LYS A 199 -13.66 16.99 -14.33
C LYS A 199 -14.75 16.28 -13.54
N LEU A 200 -14.39 15.67 -12.41
CA LEU A 200 -15.32 14.96 -11.54
C LEU A 200 -15.88 15.83 -10.40
N GLY A 201 -15.44 17.09 -10.30
CA GLY A 201 -15.83 17.97 -9.20
C GLY A 201 -15.37 17.49 -7.84
N LEU A 202 -14.23 16.76 -7.79
CA LEU A 202 -13.63 16.31 -6.55
C LEU A 202 -12.87 17.45 -5.88
N PRO A 203 -12.80 17.49 -4.54
CA PRO A 203 -11.96 18.43 -3.84
C PRO A 203 -10.50 18.31 -4.27
N ALA A 204 -9.83 19.44 -4.50
CA ALA A 204 -8.41 19.42 -4.80
C ALA A 204 -7.60 18.87 -3.62
N TYR A 205 -6.57 18.09 -3.93
CA TYR A 205 -5.62 17.62 -2.93
C TYR A 205 -4.73 18.78 -2.47
N ASP A 206 -4.63 18.98 -1.16
CA ASP A 206 -3.81 20.03 -0.54
C ASP A 206 -2.59 19.50 0.24
N GLY A 207 -2.55 18.19 0.53
CA GLY A 207 -1.50 17.58 1.35
C GLY A 207 -1.58 17.87 2.85
N GLU A 208 -2.58 18.64 3.27
CA GLU A 208 -2.73 19.11 4.66
C GLU A 208 -3.97 18.53 5.33
N THR A 209 -5.00 18.22 4.53
CA THR A 209 -6.29 17.72 5.04
C THR A 209 -6.80 16.54 4.20
N MET A 210 -7.74 15.81 4.76
CA MET A 210 -8.49 14.81 4.01
C MET A 210 -9.73 15.47 3.39
N THR A 211 -9.51 16.09 2.24
CA THR A 211 -10.46 17.02 1.58
C THR A 211 -11.82 16.40 1.21
N ARG A 212 -11.98 15.06 1.24
CA ARG A 212 -13.25 14.38 1.00
C ARG A 212 -14.17 14.34 2.22
N LEU A 213 -13.64 14.57 3.43
CA LEU A 213 -14.46 14.52 4.64
C LEU A 213 -15.47 15.65 4.65
N ASP A 214 -16.73 15.29 4.90
CA ASP A 214 -17.87 16.19 4.93
C ASP A 214 -18.91 15.64 5.90
N SER A 215 -18.93 16.20 7.11
CA SER A 215 -19.80 15.70 8.18
C SER A 215 -21.28 15.90 7.89
N GLU A 216 -21.66 16.96 7.16
CA GLU A 216 -23.07 17.20 6.81
C GLU A 216 -23.56 16.15 5.82
N LYS A 217 -22.78 15.89 4.77
CA LYS A 217 -23.08 14.81 3.82
C LYS A 217 -23.05 13.44 4.46
N PHE A 218 -22.10 13.18 5.36
CA PHE A 218 -22.04 11.91 6.08
C PHE A 218 -23.34 11.66 6.85
N GLU A 219 -23.81 12.63 7.64
CA GLU A 219 -25.05 12.47 8.40
C GLU A 219 -26.29 12.32 7.50
N GLU A 220 -26.36 13.08 6.40
CA GLU A 220 -27.41 12.93 5.39
C GLU A 220 -27.45 11.51 4.81
N TYR A 221 -26.29 11.02 4.31
CA TYR A 221 -26.21 9.69 3.72
C TYR A 221 -26.36 8.57 4.76
N LYS A 222 -25.91 8.76 6.01
CA LYS A 222 -26.12 7.80 7.09
C LYS A 222 -27.63 7.64 7.37
N ALA A 223 -28.36 8.73 7.48
CA ALA A 223 -29.81 8.70 7.68
C ALA A 223 -30.52 8.00 6.51
N GLN A 224 -30.17 8.34 5.26
CA GLN A 224 -30.71 7.69 4.07
C GLN A 224 -30.37 6.20 4.03
N ALA A 225 -29.13 5.82 4.26
CA ALA A 225 -28.70 4.42 4.26
C ALA A 225 -29.41 3.61 5.32
N MET A 226 -29.56 4.14 6.53
CA MET A 226 -30.28 3.45 7.62
C MET A 226 -31.74 3.22 7.27
N GLU A 227 -32.43 4.19 6.67
CA GLU A 227 -33.82 4.05 6.24
C GLU A 227 -33.95 2.98 5.13
N GLU A 228 -33.19 3.12 4.04
CA GLU A 228 -33.26 2.23 2.88
C GLU A 228 -32.87 0.79 3.24
N LEU A 229 -31.78 0.61 4.01
CA LEU A 229 -31.26 -0.70 4.38
C LEU A 229 -32.13 -1.40 5.44
N THR A 230 -32.71 -0.66 6.39
CA THR A 230 -33.70 -1.25 7.31
C THR A 230 -34.91 -1.76 6.56
N ALA A 231 -35.39 -1.00 5.55
CA ALA A 231 -36.49 -1.43 4.69
C ALA A 231 -36.13 -2.67 3.84
N ALA A 232 -34.85 -2.83 3.51
CA ALA A 232 -34.32 -4.00 2.80
C ALA A 232 -34.01 -5.19 3.72
N GLY A 233 -34.21 -5.07 5.04
CA GLY A 233 -34.00 -6.13 6.02
C GLY A 233 -32.58 -6.26 6.56
N VAL A 234 -31.71 -5.27 6.32
CA VAL A 234 -30.37 -5.22 6.89
C VAL A 234 -30.45 -4.93 8.38
N THR A 235 -29.65 -5.62 9.16
CA THR A 235 -29.47 -5.41 10.60
C THR A 235 -28.25 -4.56 10.87
N PHE A 236 -28.38 -3.62 11.80
CA PHE A 236 -27.29 -2.75 12.28
C PHE A 236 -26.79 -3.18 13.65
N PRO A 237 -25.47 -2.97 13.97
CA PRO A 237 -24.48 -2.45 13.06
C PRO A 237 -24.15 -3.42 11.91
N VAL A 238 -23.71 -2.86 10.76
CA VAL A 238 -23.18 -3.68 9.67
C VAL A 238 -21.73 -4.05 9.99
N HIS A 239 -21.44 -5.35 9.99
CA HIS A 239 -20.11 -5.88 10.28
C HIS A 239 -19.22 -5.94 9.03
N ALA A 240 -18.17 -5.13 9.00
CA ALA A 240 -17.14 -5.14 7.96
C ALA A 240 -15.96 -6.00 8.41
N ARG A 241 -15.64 -7.07 7.69
CA ARG A 241 -14.60 -8.02 8.03
C ARG A 241 -13.30 -7.73 7.26
N TYR A 242 -12.20 -7.51 7.98
CA TYR A 242 -10.89 -7.22 7.44
C TYR A 242 -9.86 -8.24 7.90
N PHE A 243 -9.02 -8.73 6.99
CA PHE A 243 -8.07 -9.81 7.26
C PHE A 243 -6.63 -9.33 7.26
N ILE A 244 -5.85 -9.80 8.23
CA ILE A 244 -4.42 -9.55 8.36
C ILE A 244 -3.63 -10.86 8.42
N ALA A 245 -2.32 -10.81 8.17
CA ALA A 245 -1.45 -11.97 8.39
C ALA A 245 -1.36 -12.32 9.87
N GLY A 246 -1.68 -13.55 10.23
CA GLY A 246 -1.55 -14.06 11.59
C GLY A 246 -0.09 -14.04 12.07
N GLY A 247 0.11 -13.66 13.33
CA GLY A 247 1.45 -13.52 13.92
C GLY A 247 2.23 -12.27 13.50
N ASN A 248 1.64 -11.38 12.70
CA ASN A 248 2.24 -10.10 12.33
C ASN A 248 1.74 -8.98 13.25
N GLN A 249 2.52 -8.64 14.28
CA GLN A 249 2.15 -7.62 15.25
C GLN A 249 1.96 -6.24 14.62
N THR A 250 2.82 -5.85 13.68
CA THR A 250 2.70 -4.55 12.99
C THR A 250 1.40 -4.44 12.20
N ALA A 251 0.98 -5.53 11.54
CA ALA A 251 -0.30 -5.57 10.83
C ALA A 251 -1.48 -5.49 11.80
N LEU A 252 -1.40 -6.18 12.95
CA LEU A 252 -2.43 -6.13 13.98
C LEU A 252 -2.56 -4.73 14.58
N ASP A 253 -1.45 -4.07 14.89
CA ASP A 253 -1.45 -2.70 15.42
C ASP A 253 -2.08 -1.73 14.42
N SER A 254 -1.73 -1.85 13.14
CA SER A 254 -2.32 -1.00 12.08
C SER A 254 -3.81 -1.27 11.90
N ALA A 255 -4.23 -2.54 11.95
CA ALA A 255 -5.64 -2.91 11.86
C ALA A 255 -6.46 -2.41 13.06
N ASN A 256 -5.88 -2.42 14.27
CA ASN A 256 -6.53 -1.85 15.46
C ASN A 256 -6.70 -0.33 15.35
N VAL A 257 -5.72 0.39 14.79
CA VAL A 257 -5.85 1.83 14.50
C VAL A 257 -6.95 2.08 13.46
N LEU A 258 -7.03 1.25 12.41
CA LEU A 258 -8.10 1.33 11.42
C LEU A 258 -9.47 1.05 12.05
N LYS A 259 -9.57 0.04 12.93
CA LYS A 259 -10.79 -0.28 13.66
C LYS A 259 -11.26 0.90 14.51
N GLN A 260 -10.35 1.54 15.23
CA GLN A 260 -10.67 2.73 16.02
C GLN A 260 -11.12 3.89 15.13
N ALA A 261 -10.43 4.11 13.99
CA ALA A 261 -10.82 5.14 13.01
C ALA A 261 -12.23 4.90 12.46
N CYS A 262 -12.62 3.64 12.20
CA CYS A 262 -13.97 3.29 11.80
C CYS A 262 -15.00 3.57 12.93
N SER A 263 -14.71 3.17 14.15
CA SER A 263 -15.57 3.42 15.32
C SER A 263 -15.77 4.92 15.55
N ASP A 264 -14.70 5.71 15.55
CA ASP A 264 -14.73 7.16 15.73
C ASP A 264 -15.51 7.88 14.60
N SER A 265 -15.40 7.37 13.36
CA SER A 265 -16.00 7.98 12.17
C SER A 265 -17.48 7.63 12.00
N PHE A 266 -17.85 6.38 12.23
CA PHE A 266 -19.18 5.86 11.88
C PHE A 266 -20.11 5.71 13.09
N GLY A 267 -19.54 5.50 14.29
CA GLY A 267 -20.23 5.02 15.46
C GLY A 267 -20.46 3.50 15.44
N ASP A 268 -20.41 2.89 16.62
CA ASP A 268 -20.53 1.43 16.77
C ASP A 268 -21.96 0.91 16.54
N ASP A 269 -22.92 1.80 16.35
CA ASP A 269 -24.32 1.51 16.00
C ASP A 269 -24.56 1.40 14.49
N PHE A 270 -23.61 1.82 13.65
CA PHE A 270 -23.79 1.85 12.20
C PHE A 270 -22.85 0.87 11.47
N ILE A 271 -21.54 1.03 11.58
CA ILE A 271 -20.54 0.15 10.95
C ILE A 271 -19.50 -0.25 11.98
N VAL A 272 -19.27 -1.56 12.14
CA VAL A 272 -18.24 -2.13 13.02
C VAL A 272 -17.20 -2.87 12.20
N LEU A 273 -15.93 -2.56 12.43
CA LEU A 273 -14.82 -3.28 11.80
C LEU A 273 -14.41 -4.49 12.64
N ASP A 274 -14.51 -5.68 12.07
CA ASP A 274 -14.01 -6.92 12.65
C ASP A 274 -12.67 -7.29 12.02
N ILE A 275 -11.66 -7.53 12.86
CA ILE A 275 -10.32 -7.95 12.43
C ILE A 275 -10.22 -9.45 12.57
N ASP A 276 -9.82 -10.11 11.48
CA ASP A 276 -9.58 -11.54 11.43
C ASP A 276 -8.19 -11.83 10.84
N SER A 277 -7.74 -13.08 10.86
CA SER A 277 -6.41 -13.43 10.39
C SER A 277 -6.41 -14.65 9.47
N TYR A 278 -5.42 -14.67 8.57
CA TYR A 278 -5.06 -15.84 7.78
C TYR A 278 -3.66 -16.34 8.19
N VAL A 279 -3.37 -17.61 7.91
CA VAL A 279 -2.14 -18.27 8.39
C VAL A 279 -1.07 -18.32 7.30
N SER A 280 -1.39 -18.79 6.10
CA SER A 280 -0.40 -19.07 5.07
C SER A 280 -0.62 -18.33 3.76
N SER A 281 -1.87 -18.13 3.35
CA SER A 281 -2.17 -17.54 2.04
C SER A 281 -3.46 -16.72 2.07
N LEU A 282 -3.30 -15.41 1.99
CA LEU A 282 -4.43 -14.47 1.88
C LEU A 282 -5.36 -14.84 0.71
N ALA A 283 -4.80 -15.16 -0.45
CA ALA A 283 -5.60 -15.51 -1.62
C ALA A 283 -6.44 -16.78 -1.38
N LYS A 284 -5.82 -17.86 -0.88
CA LYS A 284 -6.50 -19.15 -0.72
C LYS A 284 -7.44 -19.21 0.47
N GLU A 285 -7.10 -18.54 1.55
CA GLU A 285 -7.87 -18.58 2.80
C GLU A 285 -8.95 -17.51 2.88
N VAL A 286 -8.81 -16.44 2.11
CA VAL A 286 -9.70 -15.27 2.20
C VAL A 286 -10.33 -14.94 0.85
N TYR A 287 -9.52 -14.54 -0.17
CA TYR A 287 -10.07 -13.95 -1.39
C TYR A 287 -10.81 -14.98 -2.26
N TYR A 288 -10.25 -16.18 -2.49
CA TYR A 288 -10.92 -17.22 -3.26
C TYR A 288 -12.18 -17.77 -2.57
N LEU A 289 -12.26 -17.58 -1.26
CA LEU A 289 -13.42 -17.91 -0.44
C LEU A 289 -14.36 -16.71 -0.20
N LYS A 290 -14.03 -15.53 -0.75
CA LYS A 290 -14.82 -14.29 -0.65
C LYS A 290 -15.20 -13.90 0.78
N ARG A 291 -14.32 -14.13 1.76
CA ARG A 291 -14.63 -13.96 3.19
C ARG A 291 -14.48 -12.52 3.69
N GLN A 292 -13.69 -11.69 2.99
CA GLN A 292 -13.47 -10.29 3.37
C GLN A 292 -14.66 -9.42 2.98
N SER A 293 -14.91 -8.39 3.77
CA SER A 293 -15.82 -7.30 3.39
C SER A 293 -15.14 -6.31 2.45
N PHE A 294 -13.85 -6.06 2.68
CA PHE A 294 -13.02 -5.25 1.80
C PHE A 294 -11.55 -5.67 1.93
N ALA A 295 -10.77 -5.27 0.94
CA ALA A 295 -9.31 -5.35 0.96
C ALA A 295 -8.71 -3.95 0.83
N ILE A 296 -7.58 -3.70 1.49
CA ILE A 296 -6.73 -2.55 1.19
C ILE A 296 -5.63 -3.07 0.28
N ALA A 297 -5.73 -2.75 -1.00
CA ALA A 297 -4.81 -3.22 -2.01
C ALA A 297 -4.27 -2.05 -2.84
N ALA A 298 -3.13 -2.27 -3.51
CA ALA A 298 -2.47 -1.23 -4.25
C ALA A 298 -2.02 -1.72 -5.62
N TRP A 299 -2.04 -0.83 -6.58
CA TRP A 299 -1.36 -1.00 -7.84
C TRP A 299 -0.23 0.02 -7.99
N GLY A 300 0.91 -0.43 -8.46
CA GLY A 300 2.04 0.43 -8.82
C GLY A 300 2.28 0.36 -10.32
N ALA A 301 2.04 1.47 -11.01
CA ALA A 301 2.13 1.50 -12.46
C ALA A 301 3.46 0.98 -13.01
N ASP A 302 3.40 0.19 -14.07
CA ASP A 302 4.53 -0.32 -14.81
C ASP A 302 5.12 0.73 -15.75
N TYR A 303 4.28 1.65 -16.20
CA TYR A 303 4.61 2.79 -17.07
C TYR A 303 3.69 3.98 -16.77
N GLY A 304 4.08 5.17 -17.21
CA GLY A 304 3.40 6.42 -16.91
C GLY A 304 2.17 6.65 -17.80
N ASP A 305 1.15 5.80 -17.65
CA ASP A 305 -0.14 5.93 -18.32
C ASP A 305 -1.27 5.59 -17.33
N PRO A 306 -2.34 6.41 -17.22
CA PRO A 306 -3.48 6.14 -16.34
C PRO A 306 -4.14 4.78 -16.59
N GLN A 307 -4.13 4.31 -17.83
CA GLN A 307 -4.70 3.02 -18.22
C GLN A 307 -4.08 1.86 -17.43
N ASN A 308 -2.81 1.95 -17.04
CA ASN A 308 -2.16 0.90 -16.26
C ASN A 308 -2.72 0.78 -14.83
N TYR A 309 -3.28 1.87 -14.27
CA TYR A 309 -4.05 1.81 -13.03
C TYR A 309 -5.51 1.40 -13.29
N LEU A 310 -6.18 2.10 -14.21
CA LEU A 310 -7.61 1.96 -14.42
C LEU A 310 -8.01 0.61 -15.03
N GLY A 311 -7.11 -0.03 -15.75
CA GLY A 311 -7.33 -1.37 -16.31
C GLY A 311 -7.57 -2.46 -15.26
N GLN A 312 -7.23 -2.21 -13.99
CA GLN A 312 -7.56 -3.12 -12.88
C GLN A 312 -9.05 -3.14 -12.54
N GLU A 313 -9.78 -2.11 -12.95
CA GLU A 313 -11.18 -1.87 -12.60
C GLU A 313 -12.14 -2.10 -13.78
N THR A 314 -11.63 -2.66 -14.89
CA THR A 314 -12.46 -2.98 -16.06
C THR A 314 -12.62 -4.49 -16.22
N ASP A 315 -13.84 -4.95 -16.46
CA ASP A 315 -14.21 -6.36 -16.56
C ASP A 315 -13.77 -7.03 -17.88
N ASP A 316 -13.44 -6.23 -18.89
CA ASP A 316 -12.97 -6.67 -20.21
C ASP A 316 -11.45 -6.59 -20.39
N SER A 317 -10.72 -6.20 -19.36
CA SER A 317 -9.26 -6.08 -19.39
C SER A 317 -8.59 -7.40 -18.95
N ASP A 318 -7.53 -7.80 -19.68
CA ASP A 318 -6.65 -8.89 -19.25
C ASP A 318 -5.98 -8.62 -17.89
N ASN A 319 -6.01 -7.36 -17.43
CA ASN A 319 -5.47 -6.89 -16.15
C ASN A 319 -6.55 -6.63 -15.09
N ALA A 320 -7.77 -7.08 -15.28
CA ALA A 320 -8.89 -6.87 -14.33
C ALA A 320 -8.72 -7.66 -13.01
N TYR A 321 -7.55 -7.55 -12.40
CA TYR A 321 -7.16 -8.32 -11.22
C TYR A 321 -8.14 -8.11 -10.05
N TYR A 322 -8.49 -6.86 -9.78
CA TYR A 322 -9.35 -6.54 -8.63
C TYR A 322 -10.81 -6.91 -8.87
N MET A 323 -11.31 -6.71 -10.09
CA MET A 323 -12.67 -7.10 -10.45
C MET A 323 -12.90 -8.61 -10.37
N VAL A 324 -11.87 -9.40 -10.70
CA VAL A 324 -11.98 -10.88 -10.70
C VAL A 324 -11.72 -11.49 -9.33
N GLN A 325 -10.82 -10.91 -8.52
CA GLN A 325 -10.36 -11.51 -7.26
C GLN A 325 -10.97 -10.89 -6.01
N LEU A 326 -11.34 -9.63 -6.04
CA LEU A 326 -11.80 -8.93 -4.84
C LEU A 326 -13.29 -8.60 -4.84
N GLY A 327 -13.94 -8.65 -5.94
CA GLY A 327 -15.34 -8.27 -6.04
C GLY A 327 -16.11 -8.94 -7.07
#